data_d3ce79389d7eb9064d32dc44e9ba676b
#
_entry.id   d3ce79389d7eb9064d32dc44e9ba676b
#
_cell.length_a   1.000
_cell.length_b   1.000
_cell.length_c   1.000
_cell.angle_alpha   90.00
_cell.angle_beta   90.00
_cell.angle_gamma   90.00
#
_symmetry.space_group_name_H-M   'P 1'
#
loop_
_entity.id
_entity.type
_entity.pdbx_description
1 polymer ?
#
loop_
_entity_poly.entity_id
_entity_poly.type
_entity_poly.pdbx_seq_one_letter_code
_entity_poly.pdbx_strand_id
1 'polypeptide(L)'
;MAECPRTVETIAEDLTNDTLFVDVNTSIFIDSRTVELKSDIHRLKFLGYGVIGSVVIGLGILGNLINLVVLTRPNLKGVTFVYLTWLASSDLMTLLVSVTSLLRLHGIQPRSFAASFYYAYVELALVNAFMASSVFLVVALTIDRYFSICLPTRYKEVHNDRRARRSIIAAYVLAFCIYVPICFQKEPVPVMNQQNETIYVACENQDVFNHTGFRFYLLIKEIIVRIGPVILLAILNTTIIVAFRRTVRKRRELLNNSKSNYSQKESNRKFREERRLVVLLGGIVILFFVCMTPAAVLTLLNSDHKELDFGFQLFRAIANVLELANFAMNFYVYCLCSTEIRRTFLRLFGCIHTKLPEKSYISRHSLESSTRM
;
A
#
# COMPACT_ATOMS: atom_id res chain seq x y z
N MET A 1 12.37 -26.53 8.63
CA MET A 1 11.91 -26.06 7.29
C MET A 1 12.56 -26.97 6.28
N ALA A 2 11.84 -27.46 5.27
CA ALA A 2 12.49 -28.16 4.17
C ALA A 2 13.19 -27.08 3.33
N GLU A 3 14.51 -27.13 3.27
CA GLU A 3 15.32 -26.25 2.45
C GLU A 3 15.24 -26.68 0.99
N CYS A 4 15.36 -25.71 0.06
CA CYS A 4 15.35 -26.03 -1.36
C CYS A 4 16.56 -26.90 -1.73
N PRO A 5 16.37 -28.02 -2.46
CA PRO A 5 17.44 -29.00 -2.73
C PRO A 5 18.67 -28.39 -3.39
N ARG A 6 18.49 -27.39 -4.26
CA ARG A 6 19.60 -26.73 -4.99
C ARG A 6 20.47 -25.82 -4.11
N THR A 7 19.97 -25.33 -2.97
CA THR A 7 20.76 -24.56 -2.00
C THR A 7 21.66 -25.47 -1.16
N VAL A 8 21.29 -26.70 -0.97
CA VAL A 8 22.09 -27.69 -0.22
C VAL A 8 23.28 -28.17 -1.07
N GLU A 9 23.10 -28.39 -2.37
CA GLU A 9 24.20 -28.75 -3.28
C GLU A 9 25.24 -27.63 -3.43
N THR A 10 24.79 -26.36 -3.56
CA THR A 10 25.71 -25.19 -3.66
C THR A 10 26.48 -24.97 -2.36
N ILE A 11 25.86 -25.17 -1.20
CA ILE A 11 26.53 -25.09 0.12
C ILE A 11 27.50 -26.26 0.30
N ALA A 12 27.20 -27.44 -0.23
CA ALA A 12 28.10 -28.59 -0.18
C ALA A 12 29.30 -28.42 -1.11
N GLU A 13 29.14 -27.82 -2.30
CA GLU A 13 30.24 -27.51 -3.21
C GLU A 13 31.13 -26.38 -2.67
N ASP A 14 30.60 -25.34 -2.06
CA ASP A 14 31.38 -24.29 -1.41
C ASP A 14 32.18 -24.82 -0.20
N LEU A 15 31.59 -25.75 0.57
CA LEU A 15 32.29 -26.39 1.70
C LEU A 15 33.41 -27.37 1.25
N THR A 16 33.34 -27.93 0.05
CA THR A 16 34.39 -28.82 -0.48
C THR A 16 35.56 -28.09 -1.14
N ASN A 17 35.34 -26.86 -1.59
CA ASN A 17 36.40 -26.04 -2.20
C ASN A 17 37.24 -25.22 -1.21
N ASP A 18 36.79 -25.05 0.03
CA ASP A 18 37.52 -24.26 1.08
C ASP A 18 38.31 -25.16 2.07
N THR A 19 38.59 -26.43 1.72
CA THR A 19 39.46 -27.29 2.54
C THR A 19 40.93 -26.98 2.34
N LEU A 20 41.40 -25.84 2.86
CA LEU A 20 42.81 -25.63 3.16
C LEU A 20 42.95 -25.07 4.60
N PHE A 21 43.32 -25.99 5.53
CA PHE A 21 43.89 -25.70 6.86
C PHE A 21 43.09 -24.72 7.73
N VAL A 22 41.99 -25.15 8.32
CA VAL A 22 41.39 -24.48 9.48
C VAL A 22 41.54 -25.39 10.70
N ASP A 23 42.21 -24.86 11.73
CA ASP A 23 42.40 -25.51 13.03
C ASP A 23 41.03 -25.90 13.63
N VAL A 24 40.86 -27.14 14.11
CA VAL A 24 39.60 -27.73 14.60
C VAL A 24 38.93 -26.86 15.67
N ASN A 25 39.73 -26.16 16.50
CA ASN A 25 39.22 -25.26 17.53
C ASN A 25 38.60 -23.96 16.96
N THR A 26 39.07 -23.46 15.84
CA THR A 26 38.56 -22.25 15.19
C THR A 26 37.25 -22.54 14.44
N SER A 27 37.10 -23.71 13.84
CA SER A 27 35.87 -24.11 13.15
C SER A 27 34.69 -24.33 14.11
N ILE A 28 34.92 -24.88 15.30
CA ILE A 28 33.87 -25.05 16.32
C ILE A 28 33.42 -23.67 16.88
N PHE A 29 34.31 -22.70 17.00
CA PHE A 29 33.97 -21.36 17.48
C PHE A 29 33.23 -20.53 16.43
N ILE A 30 33.56 -20.67 15.15
CA ILE A 30 32.86 -20.02 14.04
C ILE A 30 31.46 -20.59 13.90
N ASP A 31 31.29 -21.90 14.02
CA ASP A 31 29.99 -22.56 13.93
C ASP A 31 29.03 -22.15 15.06
N SER A 32 29.49 -22.04 16.31
CA SER A 32 28.66 -21.62 17.43
C SER A 32 28.17 -20.17 17.30
N ARG A 33 29.00 -19.22 16.86
CA ARG A 33 28.62 -17.83 16.62
C ARG A 33 27.64 -17.68 15.46
N THR A 34 27.84 -18.42 14.39
CA THR A 34 26.94 -18.39 13.24
C THR A 34 25.58 -19.02 13.57
N VAL A 35 25.53 -20.06 14.39
CA VAL A 35 24.29 -20.67 14.89
C VAL A 35 23.52 -19.72 15.78
N GLU A 36 24.20 -19.02 16.72
CA GLU A 36 23.59 -18.02 17.60
C GLU A 36 23.01 -16.85 16.78
N LEU A 37 23.79 -16.31 15.84
CA LEU A 37 23.36 -15.21 14.96
C LEU A 37 22.15 -15.62 14.09
N LYS A 38 22.14 -16.83 13.51
CA LYS A 38 20.98 -17.36 12.77
C LYS A 38 19.74 -17.47 13.68
N SER A 39 19.91 -17.89 14.94
CA SER A 39 18.83 -17.96 15.92
C SER A 39 18.26 -16.58 16.22
N ASP A 40 19.11 -15.58 16.43
CA ASP A 40 18.69 -14.20 16.70
C ASP A 40 17.98 -13.56 15.50
N ILE A 41 18.47 -13.78 14.28
CA ILE A 41 17.81 -13.35 13.04
C ILE A 41 16.44 -14.04 12.89
N HIS A 42 16.34 -15.34 13.24
CA HIS A 42 15.06 -16.04 13.20
C HIS A 42 14.06 -15.46 14.21
N ARG A 43 14.47 -15.19 15.44
CA ARG A 43 13.65 -14.51 16.46
C ARG A 43 13.22 -13.13 16.01
N LEU A 44 14.13 -12.35 15.42
CA LEU A 44 13.84 -11.03 14.87
C LEU A 44 12.76 -11.10 13.76
N LYS A 45 12.91 -12.04 12.82
CA LYS A 45 11.91 -12.27 11.74
C LYS A 45 10.56 -12.69 12.32
N PHE A 46 10.55 -13.56 13.32
CA PHE A 46 9.32 -13.99 13.99
C PHE A 46 8.63 -12.83 14.71
N LEU A 47 9.36 -12.02 15.50
CA LEU A 47 8.80 -10.85 16.18
C LEU A 47 8.35 -9.78 15.21
N GLY A 48 9.15 -9.40 14.21
CA GLY A 48 8.83 -8.35 13.24
C GLY A 48 7.67 -8.74 12.32
N TYR A 49 7.77 -9.87 11.66
CA TYR A 49 6.74 -10.27 10.70
C TYR A 49 5.63 -11.08 11.35
N GLY A 50 5.95 -12.03 12.24
CA GLY A 50 4.97 -12.91 12.86
C GLY A 50 4.06 -12.16 13.85
N VAL A 51 4.62 -11.37 14.76
CA VAL A 51 3.82 -10.68 15.80
C VAL A 51 3.37 -9.30 15.32
N ILE A 52 4.32 -8.38 15.03
CA ILE A 52 4.00 -7.00 14.66
C ILE A 52 3.25 -6.98 13.32
N GLY A 53 3.71 -7.75 12.33
CA GLY A 53 3.05 -7.88 11.03
C GLY A 53 1.62 -8.38 11.16
N SER A 54 1.34 -9.37 12.01
CA SER A 54 -0.02 -9.88 12.26
C SER A 54 -0.95 -8.81 12.82
N VAL A 55 -0.46 -8.02 13.80
CA VAL A 55 -1.25 -6.91 14.38
C VAL A 55 -1.53 -5.85 13.32
N VAL A 56 -0.54 -5.46 12.52
CA VAL A 56 -0.69 -4.46 11.46
C VAL A 56 -1.69 -4.94 10.41
N ILE A 57 -1.61 -6.20 9.96
CA ILE A 57 -2.55 -6.78 8.99
C ILE A 57 -3.97 -6.82 9.57
N GLY A 58 -4.14 -7.28 10.81
CA GLY A 58 -5.46 -7.35 11.45
C GLY A 58 -6.14 -5.97 11.57
N LEU A 59 -5.40 -4.97 12.08
CA LEU A 59 -5.88 -3.59 12.15
C LEU A 59 -6.16 -3.01 10.77
N GLY A 60 -5.32 -3.33 9.79
CA GLY A 60 -5.47 -2.88 8.42
C GLY A 60 -6.69 -3.46 7.71
N ILE A 61 -6.96 -4.76 7.85
CA ILE A 61 -8.16 -5.40 7.30
C ILE A 61 -9.40 -4.76 7.91
N LEU A 62 -9.46 -4.62 9.24
CA LEU A 62 -10.58 -3.96 9.92
C LEU A 62 -10.77 -2.52 9.44
N GLY A 63 -9.70 -1.74 9.40
CA GLY A 63 -9.72 -0.35 8.96
C GLY A 63 -10.20 -0.19 7.52
N ASN A 64 -9.72 -1.02 6.59
CA ASN A 64 -10.12 -0.94 5.18
C ASN A 64 -11.56 -1.42 4.95
N LEU A 65 -12.04 -2.43 5.68
CA LEU A 65 -13.45 -2.82 5.67
C LEU A 65 -14.35 -1.67 6.13
N ILE A 66 -14.00 -1.00 7.22
CA ILE A 66 -14.72 0.19 7.72
C ILE A 66 -14.67 1.31 6.67
N ASN A 67 -13.51 1.55 6.03
CA ASN A 67 -13.38 2.53 4.94
C ASN A 67 -14.37 2.24 3.81
N LEU A 68 -14.46 1.00 3.34
CA LEU A 68 -15.37 0.62 2.26
C LEU A 68 -16.83 0.90 2.64
N VAL A 69 -17.23 0.57 3.87
CA VAL A 69 -18.58 0.84 4.37
C VAL A 69 -18.87 2.33 4.50
N VAL A 70 -17.90 3.13 4.97
CA VAL A 70 -18.07 4.58 5.19
C VAL A 70 -18.04 5.35 3.87
N LEU A 71 -17.06 5.06 3.00
CA LEU A 71 -16.84 5.81 1.76
C LEU A 71 -17.94 5.59 0.70
N THR A 72 -18.65 4.47 0.76
CA THR A 72 -19.77 4.16 -0.15
C THR A 72 -21.09 4.82 0.25
N ARG A 73 -21.13 5.57 1.37
CA ARG A 73 -22.37 6.23 1.83
C ARG A 73 -22.77 7.42 0.95
N PRO A 74 -24.08 7.65 0.72
CA PRO A 74 -24.59 8.67 -0.21
C PRO A 74 -24.24 10.12 0.18
N ASN A 75 -23.83 10.38 1.42
CA ASN A 75 -23.37 11.69 1.88
C ASN A 75 -21.91 12.00 1.49
N LEU A 76 -21.13 10.98 1.10
CA LEU A 76 -19.76 11.13 0.63
C LEU A 76 -19.71 10.93 -0.90
N LYS A 77 -20.11 11.98 -1.64
CA LYS A 77 -20.15 11.97 -3.11
C LYS A 77 -18.98 12.78 -3.69
N GLY A 78 -18.47 12.31 -4.83
CA GLY A 78 -17.45 13.01 -5.62
C GLY A 78 -16.28 12.11 -6.00
N VAL A 79 -15.58 12.52 -7.02
CA VAL A 79 -14.45 11.80 -7.64
C VAL A 79 -13.39 11.37 -6.63
N THR A 80 -13.10 12.24 -5.64
CA THR A 80 -12.12 11.92 -4.57
C THR A 80 -12.52 10.65 -3.79
N PHE A 81 -13.79 10.55 -3.40
CA PHE A 81 -14.25 9.39 -2.62
C PHE A 81 -14.27 8.11 -3.45
N VAL A 82 -14.47 8.22 -4.77
CA VAL A 82 -14.31 7.08 -5.70
C VAL A 82 -12.87 6.56 -5.66
N TYR A 83 -11.87 7.44 -5.78
CA TYR A 83 -10.46 7.03 -5.66
C TYR A 83 -10.15 6.41 -4.29
N LEU A 84 -10.64 7.01 -3.19
CA LEU A 84 -10.41 6.50 -1.84
C LEU A 84 -11.07 5.12 -1.62
N THR A 85 -12.23 4.87 -2.23
CA THR A 85 -12.90 3.57 -2.17
C THR A 85 -12.08 2.49 -2.87
N TRP A 86 -11.59 2.76 -4.09
CA TRP A 86 -10.75 1.82 -4.81
C TRP A 86 -9.38 1.64 -4.16
N LEU A 87 -8.84 2.68 -3.52
CA LEU A 87 -7.63 2.60 -2.71
C LEU A 87 -7.85 1.66 -1.52
N ALA A 88 -8.92 1.82 -0.77
CA ALA A 88 -9.25 0.91 0.35
C ALA A 88 -9.50 -0.53 -0.12
N SER A 89 -10.09 -0.73 -1.31
CA SER A 89 -10.22 -2.06 -1.92
C SER A 89 -8.87 -2.70 -2.22
N SER A 90 -7.95 -1.94 -2.84
CA SER A 90 -6.60 -2.42 -3.18
C SER A 90 -5.79 -2.77 -1.93
N ASP A 91 -5.84 -1.90 -0.91
CA ASP A 91 -5.18 -2.11 0.37
C ASP A 91 -5.73 -3.34 1.09
N LEU A 92 -7.06 -3.52 1.09
CA LEU A 92 -7.70 -4.70 1.67
C LEU A 92 -7.23 -5.99 0.98
N MET A 93 -7.18 -6.01 -0.35
CA MET A 93 -6.71 -7.17 -1.11
C MET A 93 -5.22 -7.46 -0.85
N THR A 94 -4.38 -6.43 -0.76
CA THR A 94 -2.97 -6.56 -0.35
C THR A 94 -2.86 -7.27 1.00
N LEU A 95 -3.60 -6.80 2.00
CA LEU A 95 -3.56 -7.35 3.35
C LEU A 95 -4.13 -8.77 3.43
N LEU A 96 -5.21 -9.06 2.71
CA LEU A 96 -5.80 -10.41 2.66
C LEU A 96 -4.83 -11.43 2.04
N VAL A 97 -4.17 -11.08 0.93
CA VAL A 97 -3.14 -11.96 0.35
C VAL A 97 -1.95 -12.09 1.29
N SER A 98 -1.56 -11.04 2.01
CA SER A 98 -0.46 -11.09 2.99
C SER A 98 -0.75 -12.03 4.17
N VAL A 99 -2.01 -12.34 4.48
CA VAL A 99 -2.37 -13.34 5.50
C VAL A 99 -1.79 -14.72 5.16
N THR A 100 -1.76 -15.12 3.89
CA THR A 100 -1.19 -16.43 3.49
C THR A 100 0.31 -16.49 3.78
N SER A 101 1.04 -15.38 3.58
CA SER A 101 2.46 -15.25 3.95
C SER A 101 2.67 -15.34 5.46
N LEU A 102 1.76 -14.75 6.26
CA LEU A 102 1.80 -14.88 7.71
C LEU A 102 1.57 -16.31 8.19
N LEU A 103 0.55 -16.99 7.65
CA LEU A 103 0.26 -18.39 8.00
C LEU A 103 1.49 -19.28 7.74
N ARG A 104 2.16 -19.05 6.61
CA ARG A 104 3.40 -19.76 6.28
C ARG A 104 4.53 -19.46 7.28
N LEU A 105 4.68 -18.24 7.72
CA LEU A 105 5.67 -17.86 8.72
C LEU A 105 5.41 -18.52 10.09
N HIS A 106 4.15 -18.72 10.43
CA HIS A 106 3.73 -19.46 11.63
C HIS A 106 3.77 -21.01 11.47
N GLY A 107 4.33 -21.50 10.37
CA GLY A 107 4.44 -22.93 10.12
C GLY A 107 3.16 -23.62 9.61
N ILE A 108 2.08 -22.85 9.42
CA ILE A 108 0.82 -23.34 8.85
C ILE A 108 0.94 -23.31 7.33
N GLN A 109 1.58 -24.30 6.76
CA GLN A 109 1.82 -24.41 5.33
C GLN A 109 1.40 -25.78 4.81
N PRO A 110 0.33 -25.87 3.99
CA PRO A 110 0.05 -27.08 3.25
C PRO A 110 1.20 -27.38 2.28
N ARG A 111 1.67 -28.64 2.27
CA ARG A 111 2.79 -29.09 1.42
C ARG A 111 2.32 -29.80 0.17
N SER A 112 1.08 -29.51 -0.27
CA SER A 112 0.51 -30.02 -1.50
C SER A 112 1.04 -29.27 -2.73
N PHE A 113 0.95 -29.88 -3.90
CA PHE A 113 1.28 -29.25 -5.18
C PHE A 113 0.51 -27.94 -5.39
N ALA A 114 -0.81 -27.94 -5.13
CA ALA A 114 -1.67 -26.76 -5.30
C ALA A 114 -1.24 -25.57 -4.41
N ALA A 115 -0.87 -25.84 -3.16
CA ALA A 115 -0.37 -24.81 -2.26
C ALA A 115 0.98 -24.27 -2.73
N SER A 116 1.90 -25.13 -3.12
CA SER A 116 3.20 -24.73 -3.64
C SER A 116 3.08 -23.96 -4.95
N PHE A 117 2.16 -24.35 -5.84
CA PHE A 117 1.84 -23.61 -7.05
C PHE A 117 1.36 -22.19 -6.73
N TYR A 118 0.43 -22.03 -5.77
CA TYR A 118 -0.04 -20.73 -5.33
C TYR A 118 1.12 -19.87 -4.77
N TYR A 119 1.97 -20.42 -3.91
CA TYR A 119 3.10 -19.72 -3.31
C TYR A 119 4.21 -19.37 -4.32
N ALA A 120 4.39 -20.18 -5.34
CA ALA A 120 5.40 -19.96 -6.36
C ALA A 120 4.95 -18.90 -7.39
N TYR A 121 3.76 -19.07 -7.96
CA TYR A 121 3.34 -18.28 -9.12
C TYR A 121 2.37 -17.15 -8.81
N VAL A 122 1.57 -17.25 -7.75
CA VAL A 122 0.43 -16.33 -7.53
C VAL A 122 0.67 -15.37 -6.39
N GLU A 123 1.04 -15.85 -5.21
CA GLU A 123 1.08 -15.06 -3.98
C GLU A 123 1.92 -13.77 -4.13
N LEU A 124 3.18 -13.91 -4.54
CA LEU A 124 4.12 -12.79 -4.62
C LEU A 124 3.71 -11.79 -5.69
N ALA A 125 3.30 -12.26 -6.87
CA ALA A 125 2.85 -11.39 -7.95
C ALA A 125 1.57 -10.64 -7.57
N LEU A 126 0.61 -11.35 -6.95
CA LEU A 126 -0.70 -10.79 -6.60
C LEU A 126 -0.60 -9.74 -5.49
N VAL A 127 0.12 -10.01 -4.39
CA VAL A 127 0.29 -9.03 -3.32
C VAL A 127 0.95 -7.75 -3.84
N ASN A 128 2.03 -7.90 -4.62
CA ASN A 128 2.76 -6.76 -5.16
C ASN A 128 1.95 -5.99 -6.22
N ALA A 129 1.14 -6.66 -7.04
CA ALA A 129 0.26 -5.99 -8.01
C ALA A 129 -0.80 -5.13 -7.30
N PHE A 130 -1.41 -5.61 -6.21
CA PHE A 130 -2.33 -4.79 -5.42
C PHE A 130 -1.62 -3.65 -4.68
N MET A 131 -0.41 -3.87 -4.14
CA MET A 131 0.41 -2.80 -3.56
C MET A 131 0.71 -1.71 -4.59
N ALA A 132 1.14 -2.07 -5.79
CA ALA A 132 1.39 -1.12 -6.88
C ALA A 132 0.12 -0.40 -7.33
N SER A 133 -1.02 -1.11 -7.41
CA SER A 133 -2.31 -0.49 -7.73
C SER A 133 -2.66 0.60 -6.72
N SER A 134 -2.47 0.34 -5.42
CA SER A 134 -2.68 1.32 -4.35
C SER A 134 -1.79 2.55 -4.56
N VAL A 135 -0.49 2.37 -4.81
CA VAL A 135 0.45 3.48 -5.08
C VAL A 135 0.01 4.31 -6.29
N PHE A 136 -0.35 3.66 -7.40
CA PHE A 136 -0.79 4.36 -8.61
C PHE A 136 -2.13 5.09 -8.40
N LEU A 137 -3.03 4.57 -7.56
CA LEU A 137 -4.26 5.26 -7.18
C LEU A 137 -3.98 6.52 -6.36
N VAL A 138 -3.01 6.50 -5.44
CA VAL A 138 -2.58 7.71 -4.70
C VAL A 138 -1.99 8.74 -5.66
N VAL A 139 -1.18 8.32 -6.63
CA VAL A 139 -0.65 9.21 -7.68
C VAL A 139 -1.78 9.81 -8.52
N ALA A 140 -2.72 8.99 -8.99
CA ALA A 140 -3.86 9.45 -9.80
C ALA A 140 -4.75 10.43 -9.02
N LEU A 141 -5.03 10.16 -7.75
CA LEU A 141 -5.74 11.06 -6.85
C LEU A 141 -5.01 12.39 -6.66
N THR A 142 -3.68 12.35 -6.50
CA THR A 142 -2.85 13.54 -6.34
C THR A 142 -2.83 14.38 -7.61
N ILE A 143 -2.77 13.76 -8.79
CA ILE A 143 -2.88 14.44 -10.08
C ILE A 143 -4.24 15.10 -10.23
N ASP A 144 -5.35 14.43 -9.86
CA ASP A 144 -6.69 15.02 -9.87
C ASP A 144 -6.76 16.26 -8.97
N ARG A 145 -6.15 16.21 -7.79
CA ARG A 145 -6.07 17.36 -6.88
C ARG A 145 -5.18 18.48 -7.40
N TYR A 146 -4.09 18.15 -8.06
CA TYR A 146 -3.24 19.15 -8.72
C TYR A 146 -4.03 19.95 -9.76
N PHE A 147 -4.79 19.30 -10.63
CA PHE A 147 -5.65 20.00 -11.59
C PHE A 147 -6.71 20.86 -10.89
N SER A 148 -7.32 20.36 -9.82
CA SER A 148 -8.33 21.09 -9.06
C SER A 148 -7.81 22.41 -8.46
N ILE A 149 -6.58 22.41 -7.95
CA ILE A 149 -6.04 23.52 -7.15
C ILE A 149 -5.15 24.44 -7.98
N CYS A 150 -4.31 23.86 -8.84
CA CYS A 150 -3.32 24.62 -9.60
C CYS A 150 -3.85 25.09 -10.96
N LEU A 151 -4.81 24.37 -11.58
CA LEU A 151 -5.34 24.63 -12.91
C LEU A 151 -6.88 24.64 -12.93
N PRO A 152 -7.55 25.52 -12.18
CA PRO A 152 -9.01 25.50 -12.00
C PRO A 152 -9.79 25.73 -13.30
N THR A 153 -9.19 26.39 -14.30
CA THR A 153 -9.80 26.61 -15.62
C THR A 153 -9.97 25.30 -16.40
N ARG A 154 -9.01 24.38 -16.31
CA ARG A 154 -9.05 23.06 -16.93
C ARG A 154 -9.75 22.00 -16.07
N TYR A 155 -9.99 22.31 -14.80
CA TYR A 155 -10.57 21.37 -13.84
C TYR A 155 -11.94 20.84 -14.25
N LYS A 156 -12.84 21.68 -14.79
CA LYS A 156 -14.18 21.28 -15.22
C LYS A 156 -14.16 20.23 -16.33
N GLU A 157 -13.16 20.26 -17.21
CA GLU A 157 -12.96 19.31 -18.29
C GLU A 157 -12.35 18.00 -17.77
N VAL A 158 -11.50 18.10 -16.74
CA VAL A 158 -10.73 16.98 -16.18
C VAL A 158 -11.51 16.23 -15.10
N HIS A 159 -12.33 16.93 -14.31
CA HIS A 159 -13.06 16.36 -13.17
C HIS A 159 -14.38 15.72 -13.61
N ASN A 160 -14.26 14.52 -14.20
CA ASN A 160 -15.39 13.72 -14.68
C ASN A 160 -15.27 12.28 -14.13
N ASP A 161 -16.38 11.72 -13.63
CA ASP A 161 -16.47 10.34 -13.14
C ASP A 161 -15.97 9.30 -14.18
N ARG A 162 -16.20 9.54 -15.46
CA ARG A 162 -15.71 8.67 -16.54
C ARG A 162 -14.19 8.65 -16.61
N ARG A 163 -13.56 9.81 -16.43
CA ARG A 163 -12.09 9.93 -16.43
C ARG A 163 -11.48 9.28 -15.19
N ALA A 164 -12.08 9.51 -14.03
CA ALA A 164 -11.66 8.85 -12.79
C ALA A 164 -11.69 7.32 -12.92
N ARG A 165 -12.79 6.76 -13.45
CA ARG A 165 -12.88 5.31 -13.68
C ARG A 165 -11.82 4.80 -14.66
N ARG A 166 -11.55 5.53 -15.75
CA ARG A 166 -10.47 5.16 -16.70
C ARG A 166 -9.10 5.17 -16.01
N SER A 167 -8.80 6.19 -15.21
CA SER A 167 -7.53 6.29 -14.46
C SER A 167 -7.38 5.16 -13.44
N ILE A 168 -8.47 4.78 -12.76
CA ILE A 168 -8.48 3.66 -11.83
C ILE A 168 -8.22 2.34 -12.57
N ILE A 169 -8.93 2.09 -13.66
CA ILE A 169 -8.72 0.88 -14.49
C ILE A 169 -7.28 0.84 -15.00
N ALA A 170 -6.77 1.97 -15.51
CA ALA A 170 -5.40 2.06 -15.99
C ALA A 170 -4.37 1.77 -14.89
N ALA A 171 -4.60 2.25 -13.65
CA ALA A 171 -3.74 1.97 -12.50
C ALA A 171 -3.66 0.47 -12.19
N TYR A 172 -4.80 -0.24 -12.18
CA TYR A 172 -4.83 -1.68 -11.97
C TYR A 172 -4.18 -2.45 -13.13
N VAL A 173 -4.56 -2.14 -14.38
CA VAL A 173 -4.00 -2.81 -15.55
C VAL A 173 -2.49 -2.64 -15.59
N LEU A 174 -1.98 -1.42 -15.39
CA LEU A 174 -0.55 -1.15 -15.36
C LEU A 174 0.16 -1.93 -14.24
N ALA A 175 -0.40 -1.91 -13.03
CA ALA A 175 0.17 -2.63 -11.90
C ALA A 175 0.25 -4.14 -12.16
N PHE A 176 -0.84 -4.76 -12.62
CA PHE A 176 -0.88 -6.18 -12.90
C PHE A 176 0.07 -6.56 -14.04
N CYS A 177 0.12 -5.78 -15.13
CA CYS A 177 1.06 -6.01 -16.23
C CYS A 177 2.53 -5.94 -15.78
N ILE A 178 2.87 -4.99 -14.91
CA ILE A 178 4.24 -4.87 -14.38
C ILE A 178 4.63 -6.12 -13.58
N TYR A 179 3.71 -6.74 -12.84
CA TYR A 179 4.03 -7.86 -11.97
C TYR A 179 3.87 -9.26 -12.59
N VAL A 180 3.43 -9.38 -13.87
CA VAL A 180 3.40 -10.66 -14.60
C VAL A 180 4.74 -11.41 -14.58
N PRO A 181 5.91 -10.78 -14.83
CA PRO A 181 7.17 -11.52 -14.82
C PRO A 181 7.55 -12.11 -13.45
N ILE A 182 7.04 -11.55 -12.35
CA ILE A 182 7.27 -12.07 -10.99
C ILE A 182 6.64 -13.45 -10.79
N CYS A 183 5.60 -13.78 -11.56
CA CYS A 183 5.01 -15.12 -11.51
C CYS A 183 6.02 -16.23 -11.83
N PHE A 184 7.09 -15.93 -12.54
CA PHE A 184 8.10 -16.92 -12.95
C PHE A 184 9.34 -16.93 -12.05
N GLN A 185 9.39 -16.07 -11.02
CA GLN A 185 10.54 -15.97 -10.11
C GLN A 185 10.73 -17.21 -9.24
N LYS A 186 9.66 -17.96 -8.98
CA LYS A 186 9.69 -19.17 -8.17
C LYS A 186 9.04 -20.33 -8.91
N GLU A 187 9.40 -21.54 -8.51
CA GLU A 187 8.82 -22.78 -9.04
C GLU A 187 8.50 -23.78 -7.91
N PRO A 188 7.47 -24.64 -8.06
CA PRO A 188 7.16 -25.69 -7.12
C PRO A 188 8.10 -26.88 -7.34
N VAL A 189 8.96 -27.17 -6.36
CA VAL A 189 9.93 -28.29 -6.43
C VAL A 189 9.45 -29.43 -5.54
N PRO A 190 9.40 -30.69 -6.04
CA PRO A 190 9.12 -31.86 -5.22
C PRO A 190 10.33 -32.17 -4.33
N VAL A 191 10.10 -32.41 -3.04
CA VAL A 191 11.12 -32.77 -2.05
C VAL A 191 10.61 -33.98 -1.28
N MET A 192 11.47 -34.98 -1.04
CA MET A 192 11.13 -36.11 -0.16
C MET A 192 11.26 -35.69 1.31
N ASN A 193 10.22 -35.95 2.07
CA ASN A 193 10.20 -35.78 3.52
C ASN A 193 10.90 -36.98 4.20
N GLN A 194 11.23 -36.88 5.50
CA GLN A 194 11.80 -37.97 6.31
C GLN A 194 10.92 -39.24 6.38
N GLN A 195 9.65 -39.13 6.02
CA GLN A 195 8.67 -40.23 5.97
C GLN A 195 8.55 -40.85 4.55
N ASN A 196 9.45 -40.50 3.63
CA ASN A 196 9.42 -40.92 2.21
C ASN A 196 8.16 -40.43 1.43
N GLU A 197 7.50 -39.37 1.90
CA GLU A 197 6.38 -38.74 1.19
C GLU A 197 6.88 -37.59 0.32
N THR A 198 6.34 -37.48 -0.90
CA THR A 198 6.63 -36.35 -1.79
C THR A 198 5.86 -35.11 -1.31
N ILE A 199 6.58 -34.08 -0.86
CA ILE A 199 6.05 -32.78 -0.52
C ILE A 199 6.53 -31.74 -1.55
N TYR A 200 5.77 -30.68 -1.73
CA TYR A 200 6.13 -29.61 -2.67
C TYR A 200 6.52 -28.34 -1.92
N VAL A 201 7.61 -27.71 -2.33
CA VAL A 201 8.12 -26.44 -1.75
C VAL A 201 8.29 -25.43 -2.87
N ALA A 202 7.93 -24.18 -2.62
CA ALA A 202 8.15 -23.09 -3.56
C ALA A 202 9.61 -22.61 -3.46
N CYS A 203 10.42 -22.88 -4.45
CA CYS A 203 11.83 -22.54 -4.52
C CYS A 203 12.08 -21.43 -5.54
N GLU A 204 13.19 -20.74 -5.41
CA GLU A 204 13.63 -19.71 -6.36
C GLU A 204 14.06 -20.35 -7.69
N ASN A 205 13.54 -19.84 -8.81
CA ASN A 205 13.90 -20.30 -10.14
C ASN A 205 15.22 -19.63 -10.57
N GLN A 206 16.31 -20.36 -10.44
CA GLN A 206 17.66 -19.86 -10.71
C GLN A 206 17.86 -19.44 -12.17
N ASP A 207 17.23 -20.12 -13.12
CA ASP A 207 17.36 -19.81 -14.55
C ASP A 207 16.76 -18.43 -14.87
N VAL A 208 15.60 -18.11 -14.25
CA VAL A 208 14.97 -16.79 -14.39
C VAL A 208 15.73 -15.74 -13.62
N PHE A 209 16.12 -16.02 -12.36
CA PHE A 209 16.78 -15.06 -11.50
C PHE A 209 18.15 -14.61 -12.01
N ASN A 210 18.91 -15.53 -12.59
CA ASN A 210 20.23 -15.26 -13.16
C ASN A 210 20.19 -14.64 -14.56
N HIS A 211 19.00 -14.63 -15.21
CA HIS A 211 18.86 -14.04 -16.53
C HIS A 211 19.03 -12.50 -16.48
N THR A 212 19.95 -11.95 -17.25
CA THR A 212 20.28 -10.52 -17.27
C THR A 212 19.05 -9.64 -17.52
N GLY A 213 18.16 -10.05 -18.43
CA GLY A 213 16.90 -9.33 -18.71
C GLY A 213 15.97 -9.25 -17.50
N PHE A 214 15.92 -10.29 -16.67
CA PHE A 214 15.09 -10.28 -15.45
C PHE A 214 15.67 -9.34 -14.39
N ARG A 215 16.99 -9.25 -14.25
CA ARG A 215 17.64 -8.28 -13.35
C ARG A 215 17.37 -6.84 -13.79
N PHE A 216 17.44 -6.52 -15.09
CA PHE A 216 17.02 -5.22 -15.61
C PHE A 216 15.55 -4.93 -15.36
N TYR A 217 14.67 -5.91 -15.56
CA TYR A 217 13.26 -5.76 -15.25
C TYR A 217 13.06 -5.43 -13.77
N LEU A 218 13.73 -6.09 -12.83
CA LEU A 218 13.63 -5.82 -11.39
C LEU A 218 14.02 -4.36 -11.08
N LEU A 219 15.09 -3.84 -11.67
CA LEU A 219 15.49 -2.44 -11.49
C LEU A 219 14.46 -1.45 -12.05
N ILE A 220 13.97 -1.68 -13.27
CA ILE A 220 12.96 -0.82 -13.90
C ILE A 220 11.66 -0.84 -13.09
N LYS A 221 11.24 -2.01 -12.66
CA LYS A 221 10.06 -2.19 -11.80
C LYS A 221 10.17 -1.36 -10.52
N GLU A 222 11.30 -1.40 -9.81
CA GLU A 222 11.52 -0.62 -8.59
C GLU A 222 11.47 0.89 -8.85
N ILE A 223 12.05 1.35 -9.96
CA ILE A 223 11.98 2.76 -10.36
C ILE A 223 10.53 3.18 -10.61
N ILE A 224 9.74 2.38 -11.34
CA ILE A 224 8.36 2.72 -11.70
C ILE A 224 7.42 2.65 -10.50
N VAL A 225 7.58 1.66 -9.61
CA VAL A 225 6.61 1.38 -8.55
C VAL A 225 6.94 2.07 -7.23
N ARG A 226 8.23 2.26 -6.90
CA ARG A 226 8.65 2.86 -5.63
C ARG A 226 9.28 4.22 -5.79
N ILE A 227 10.40 4.33 -6.50
CA ILE A 227 11.20 5.56 -6.57
C ILE A 227 10.44 6.66 -7.32
N GLY A 228 9.90 6.36 -8.50
CA GLY A 228 9.16 7.32 -9.32
C GLY A 228 7.96 7.93 -8.62
N PRO A 229 7.04 7.14 -8.05
CA PRO A 229 5.92 7.65 -7.27
C PRO A 229 6.35 8.53 -6.09
N VAL A 230 7.39 8.16 -5.35
CA VAL A 230 7.92 8.96 -4.23
C VAL A 230 8.31 10.37 -4.73
N ILE A 231 9.12 10.44 -5.79
CA ILE A 231 9.58 11.72 -6.37
C ILE A 231 8.39 12.52 -6.92
N LEU A 232 7.52 11.86 -7.70
CA LEU A 232 6.36 12.52 -8.32
C LEU A 232 5.40 13.08 -7.27
N LEU A 233 5.08 12.32 -6.24
CA LEU A 233 4.25 12.77 -5.13
C LEU A 233 4.88 13.92 -4.36
N ALA A 234 6.21 13.92 -4.15
CA ALA A 234 6.92 15.03 -3.52
C ALA A 234 6.74 16.33 -4.31
N ILE A 235 6.96 16.28 -5.62
CA ILE A 235 6.83 17.45 -6.51
C ILE A 235 5.39 17.95 -6.56
N LEU A 236 4.42 17.06 -6.82
CA LEU A 236 3.01 17.42 -6.93
C LEU A 236 2.47 18.01 -5.63
N ASN A 237 2.76 17.40 -4.48
CA ASN A 237 2.24 17.87 -3.20
C ASN A 237 2.88 19.18 -2.78
N THR A 238 4.16 19.38 -3.01
CA THR A 238 4.82 20.68 -2.78
C THR A 238 4.15 21.77 -3.62
N THR A 239 3.89 21.50 -4.89
CA THR A 239 3.21 22.46 -5.79
C THR A 239 1.77 22.75 -5.33
N ILE A 240 1.01 21.71 -4.94
CA ILE A 240 -0.34 21.83 -4.39
C ILE A 240 -0.34 22.70 -3.13
N ILE A 241 0.57 22.46 -2.18
CA ILE A 241 0.66 23.22 -0.93
C ILE A 241 0.99 24.69 -1.20
N VAL A 242 1.93 24.96 -2.08
CA VAL A 242 2.31 26.34 -2.45
C VAL A 242 1.14 27.07 -3.12
N ALA A 243 0.49 26.41 -4.11
CA ALA A 243 -0.67 26.99 -4.79
C ALA A 243 -1.83 27.24 -3.82
N PHE A 244 -2.12 26.30 -2.93
CA PHE A 244 -3.17 26.44 -1.93
C PHE A 244 -2.89 27.59 -0.96
N ARG A 245 -1.65 27.72 -0.45
CA ARG A 245 -1.24 28.86 0.41
C ARG A 245 -1.42 30.21 -0.30
N ARG A 246 -1.07 30.30 -1.59
CA ARG A 246 -1.30 31.52 -2.40
C ARG A 246 -2.78 31.86 -2.53
N THR A 247 -3.62 30.86 -2.78
CA THR A 247 -5.08 31.03 -2.85
C THR A 247 -5.68 31.49 -1.52
N VAL A 248 -5.22 30.91 -0.39
CA VAL A 248 -5.63 31.34 0.96
C VAL A 248 -5.27 32.80 1.22
N ARG A 249 -4.04 33.21 0.85
CA ARG A 249 -3.57 34.60 1.04
C ARG A 249 -4.39 35.60 0.23
N LYS A 250 -4.54 35.36 -1.08
CA LYS A 250 -5.37 36.21 -1.95
C LYS A 250 -6.81 36.34 -1.43
N ARG A 251 -7.38 35.27 -0.95
CA ARG A 251 -8.71 35.25 -0.38
C ARG A 251 -8.82 36.10 0.89
N ARG A 252 -7.85 36.05 1.81
CA ARG A 252 -7.80 36.89 3.00
C ARG A 252 -7.79 38.36 2.61
N GLU A 253 -7.00 38.76 1.62
CA GLU A 253 -6.91 40.13 1.10
C GLU A 253 -8.27 40.59 0.54
N LEU A 254 -8.97 39.75 -0.25
CA LEU A 254 -10.29 40.06 -0.80
C LEU A 254 -11.38 40.15 0.27
N LEU A 255 -11.34 39.30 1.31
CA LEU A 255 -12.31 39.32 2.40
C LEU A 255 -12.21 40.57 3.27
N ASN A 256 -10.99 41.09 3.46
CA ASN A 256 -10.78 42.36 4.20
C ASN A 256 -11.36 43.57 3.45
N ASN A 257 -11.53 43.45 2.11
CA ASN A 257 -11.98 44.56 1.27
C ASN A 257 -13.47 44.46 0.86
N SER A 258 -14.21 43.38 1.20
CA SER A 258 -15.57 43.15 0.73
C SER A 258 -16.62 43.22 1.85
N LYS A 259 -17.71 43.99 1.63
CA LYS A 259 -18.84 44.20 2.55
C LYS A 259 -20.08 43.30 2.26
N SER A 260 -20.04 42.36 1.31
CA SER A 260 -21.22 41.57 0.88
C SER A 260 -21.31 40.22 1.57
N ASN A 261 -22.41 39.97 2.32
CA ASN A 261 -22.57 38.81 3.23
C ASN A 261 -23.06 37.51 2.57
N TYR A 262 -23.83 37.47 1.49
CA TYR A 262 -24.48 36.27 0.99
C TYR A 262 -23.58 35.42 0.07
N SER A 263 -22.94 35.99 -0.91
CA SER A 263 -21.96 35.31 -1.80
C SER A 263 -20.76 34.78 -1.01
N GLN A 264 -20.45 35.40 0.11
CA GLN A 264 -19.36 35.07 1.02
C GLN A 264 -19.59 33.78 1.78
N LYS A 265 -20.85 33.43 2.16
CA LYS A 265 -21.18 32.21 2.91
C LYS A 265 -20.99 30.93 2.06
N GLU A 266 -21.44 30.94 0.82
CA GLU A 266 -21.31 29.81 -0.12
C GLU A 266 -19.84 29.60 -0.53
N SER A 267 -19.14 30.68 -0.86
CA SER A 267 -17.71 30.67 -1.15
C SER A 267 -16.89 30.15 0.05
N ASN A 268 -17.25 30.50 1.29
CA ASN A 268 -16.61 30.00 2.51
C ASN A 268 -16.83 28.50 2.72
N ARG A 269 -18.00 27.95 2.35
CA ARG A 269 -18.30 26.53 2.43
C ARG A 269 -17.42 25.72 1.48
N LYS A 270 -17.39 26.08 0.19
CA LYS A 270 -16.55 25.41 -0.84
C LYS A 270 -15.08 25.42 -0.44
N PHE A 271 -14.57 26.54 0.05
CA PHE A 271 -13.19 26.65 0.50
C PHE A 271 -12.86 25.75 1.71
N ARG A 272 -13.78 25.59 2.66
CA ARG A 272 -13.58 24.66 3.78
C ARG A 272 -13.55 23.21 3.31
N GLU A 273 -14.36 22.86 2.33
CA GLU A 273 -14.37 21.53 1.71
C GLU A 273 -13.04 21.24 1.00
N GLU A 274 -12.56 22.18 0.17
CA GLU A 274 -11.25 22.07 -0.50
C GLU A 274 -10.09 21.96 0.51
N ARG A 275 -10.09 22.79 1.55
CA ARG A 275 -9.08 22.75 2.61
C ARG A 275 -9.03 21.37 3.29
N ARG A 276 -10.19 20.78 3.58
CA ARG A 276 -10.26 19.44 4.20
C ARG A 276 -9.69 18.36 3.30
N LEU A 277 -9.98 18.43 2.00
CA LEU A 277 -9.42 17.50 1.01
C LEU A 277 -7.90 17.64 0.89
N VAL A 278 -7.36 18.86 0.92
CA VAL A 278 -5.91 19.10 0.91
C VAL A 278 -5.24 18.54 2.17
N VAL A 279 -5.87 18.73 3.35
CA VAL A 279 -5.35 18.16 4.61
C VAL A 279 -5.39 16.65 4.58
N LEU A 280 -6.48 16.04 4.09
CA LEU A 280 -6.61 14.61 3.95
C LEU A 280 -5.54 14.03 3.03
N LEU A 281 -5.38 14.61 1.84
CA LEU A 281 -4.35 14.20 0.90
C LEU A 281 -2.94 14.37 1.47
N GLY A 282 -2.70 15.49 2.15
CA GLY A 282 -1.42 15.73 2.85
C GLY A 282 -1.12 14.65 3.88
N GLY A 283 -2.13 14.21 4.64
CA GLY A 283 -2.00 13.10 5.60
C GLY A 283 -1.64 11.78 4.93
N ILE A 284 -2.32 11.42 3.83
CA ILE A 284 -2.03 10.21 3.04
C ILE A 284 -0.59 10.25 2.52
N VAL A 285 -0.16 11.40 2.00
CA VAL A 285 1.17 11.54 1.40
C VAL A 285 2.27 11.52 2.46
N ILE A 286 2.07 12.13 3.62
CA ILE A 286 3.01 12.03 4.74
C ILE A 286 3.15 10.58 5.19
N LEU A 287 2.02 9.85 5.36
CA LEU A 287 2.05 8.43 5.68
C LEU A 287 2.84 7.65 4.62
N PHE A 288 2.56 7.89 3.34
CA PHE A 288 3.25 7.25 2.23
C PHE A 288 4.77 7.48 2.30
N PHE A 289 5.22 8.72 2.50
CA PHE A 289 6.66 9.02 2.61
C PHE A 289 7.32 8.32 3.79
N VAL A 290 6.71 8.40 4.97
CA VAL A 290 7.25 7.77 6.19
C VAL A 290 7.36 6.25 6.03
N CYS A 291 6.35 5.63 5.43
CA CYS A 291 6.26 4.17 5.34
C CYS A 291 7.02 3.59 4.14
N MET A 292 7.04 4.28 2.99
CA MET A 292 7.63 3.74 1.76
C MET A 292 9.11 4.10 1.56
N THR A 293 9.58 5.19 2.17
CA THR A 293 11.00 5.60 2.02
C THR A 293 11.98 4.54 2.56
N PRO A 294 11.79 3.93 3.75
CA PRO A 294 12.70 2.89 4.23
C PRO A 294 12.77 1.68 3.29
N ALA A 295 11.61 1.27 2.71
CA ALA A 295 11.56 0.18 1.75
C ALA A 295 12.27 0.52 0.44
N ALA A 296 12.16 1.78 -0.04
CA ALA A 296 12.90 2.26 -1.21
C ALA A 296 14.42 2.28 -0.96
N VAL A 297 14.87 2.71 0.22
CA VAL A 297 16.28 2.66 0.63
C VAL A 297 16.77 1.23 0.72
N LEU A 298 15.96 0.33 1.29
CA LEU A 298 16.28 -1.09 1.39
C LEU A 298 16.58 -1.71 0.01
N THR A 299 15.77 -1.37 -1.00
CA THR A 299 15.98 -1.87 -2.38
C THR A 299 17.33 -1.43 -2.97
N LEU A 300 17.81 -0.23 -2.63
CA LEU A 300 19.11 0.27 -3.08
C LEU A 300 20.29 -0.37 -2.32
N LEU A 301 20.05 -0.81 -1.08
CA LEU A 301 21.08 -1.40 -0.20
C LEU A 301 21.12 -2.93 -0.30
N ASN A 302 20.16 -3.56 -0.99
CA ASN A 302 20.07 -5.01 -1.06
C ASN A 302 21.31 -5.60 -1.74
N SER A 303 22.00 -6.48 -1.01
CA SER A 303 23.18 -7.20 -1.43
C SER A 303 23.16 -8.59 -0.80
N ASP A 304 23.45 -9.59 -1.60
CA ASP A 304 23.41 -11.00 -1.20
C ASP A 304 24.36 -11.30 -0.01
N HIS A 305 25.45 -10.51 0.11
CA HIS A 305 26.42 -10.65 1.19
C HIS A 305 25.98 -10.19 2.58
N LYS A 306 24.75 -9.62 2.72
CA LYS A 306 24.26 -9.04 4.00
C LYS A 306 23.22 -9.91 4.71
N GLU A 307 23.01 -11.14 4.26
CA GLU A 307 21.99 -12.02 4.88
C GLU A 307 22.29 -12.37 6.35
N LEU A 308 23.53 -12.42 6.75
CA LEU A 308 23.98 -12.70 8.11
C LEU A 308 24.29 -11.43 8.93
N ASP A 309 24.06 -10.23 8.39
CA ASP A 309 24.19 -8.98 9.16
C ASP A 309 22.90 -8.71 9.96
N PHE A 310 22.96 -8.79 11.26
CA PHE A 310 21.82 -8.53 12.16
C PHE A 310 21.27 -7.11 11.99
N GLY A 311 22.15 -6.09 11.85
CA GLY A 311 21.74 -4.70 11.65
C GLY A 311 20.96 -4.50 10.35
N PHE A 312 21.43 -5.13 9.28
CA PHE A 312 20.73 -5.11 7.99
C PHE A 312 19.36 -5.84 8.06
N GLN A 313 19.30 -7.00 8.72
CA GLN A 313 18.05 -7.75 8.89
C GLN A 313 17.04 -6.99 9.77
N LEU A 314 17.52 -6.28 10.79
CA LEU A 314 16.67 -5.40 11.61
C LEU A 314 16.09 -4.25 10.76
N PHE A 315 16.94 -3.55 9.99
CA PHE A 315 16.48 -2.50 9.10
C PHE A 315 15.48 -3.04 8.07
N ARG A 316 15.75 -4.21 7.49
CA ARG A 316 14.85 -4.90 6.55
C ARG A 316 13.50 -5.22 7.19
N ALA A 317 13.49 -5.72 8.42
CA ALA A 317 12.26 -6.01 9.14
C ALA A 317 11.44 -4.74 9.39
N ILE A 318 12.07 -3.66 9.86
CA ILE A 318 11.42 -2.37 10.09
C ILE A 318 10.86 -1.81 8.77
N ALA A 319 11.65 -1.79 7.70
CA ALA A 319 11.24 -1.27 6.40
C ALA A 319 10.02 -2.00 5.84
N ASN A 320 10.00 -3.33 5.91
CA ASN A 320 8.88 -4.14 5.41
C ASN A 320 7.63 -3.99 6.28
N VAL A 321 7.75 -3.88 7.60
CA VAL A 321 6.62 -3.61 8.50
C VAL A 321 6.04 -2.22 8.24
N LEU A 322 6.87 -1.21 8.02
CA LEU A 322 6.42 0.13 7.65
C LEU A 322 5.73 0.14 6.28
N GLU A 323 6.28 -0.57 5.28
CA GLU A 323 5.64 -0.72 3.98
C GLU A 323 4.23 -1.32 4.13
N LEU A 324 4.08 -2.38 4.94
CA LEU A 324 2.79 -2.99 5.23
C LEU A 324 1.85 -2.03 5.98
N ALA A 325 2.38 -1.25 6.91
CA ALA A 325 1.63 -0.25 7.66
C ALA A 325 1.04 0.86 6.74
N ASN A 326 1.70 1.19 5.62
CA ASN A 326 1.16 2.13 4.65
C ASN A 326 -0.24 1.72 4.15
N PHE A 327 -0.44 0.44 3.90
CA PHE A 327 -1.73 -0.09 3.43
C PHE A 327 -2.74 -0.30 4.56
N ALA A 328 -2.27 -0.45 5.80
CA ALA A 328 -3.11 -0.66 6.97
C ALA A 328 -3.66 0.65 7.57
N MET A 329 -2.90 1.75 7.51
CA MET A 329 -3.17 2.95 8.31
C MET A 329 -4.08 3.98 7.64
N ASN A 330 -4.51 3.77 6.39
CA ASN A 330 -5.31 4.73 5.63
C ASN A 330 -6.61 5.12 6.34
N PHE A 331 -7.33 4.19 6.98
CA PHE A 331 -8.54 4.48 7.75
C PHE A 331 -8.28 5.49 8.87
N TYR A 332 -7.21 5.28 9.61
CA TYR A 332 -6.86 6.12 10.76
C TYR A 332 -6.50 7.53 10.31
N VAL A 333 -5.75 7.66 9.22
CA VAL A 333 -5.44 8.97 8.61
C VAL A 333 -6.71 9.66 8.12
N TYR A 334 -7.65 8.94 7.51
CA TYR A 334 -8.92 9.52 7.06
C TYR A 334 -9.75 10.03 8.24
N CYS A 335 -9.84 9.27 9.32
CA CYS A 335 -10.54 9.69 10.53
C CYS A 335 -9.87 10.90 11.22
N LEU A 336 -8.54 10.98 11.22
CA LEU A 336 -7.80 12.12 11.78
C LEU A 336 -7.96 13.37 10.92
N CYS A 337 -7.81 13.26 9.60
CA CYS A 337 -7.73 14.39 8.69
C CYS A 337 -9.09 14.86 8.17
N SER A 338 -10.10 13.97 8.07
CA SER A 338 -11.41 14.28 7.49
C SER A 338 -12.54 14.25 8.51
N THR A 339 -13.08 15.43 8.83
CA THR A 339 -14.25 15.55 9.70
C THR A 339 -15.52 14.95 9.11
N GLU A 340 -15.61 14.83 7.79
CA GLU A 340 -16.77 14.25 7.10
C GLU A 340 -16.77 12.72 7.22
N ILE A 341 -15.62 12.09 6.95
CA ILE A 341 -15.44 10.65 7.11
C ILE A 341 -15.66 10.26 8.57
N ARG A 342 -15.02 10.97 9.51
CA ARG A 342 -15.18 10.74 10.95
C ARG A 342 -16.63 10.87 11.41
N ARG A 343 -17.36 11.90 10.99
CA ARG A 343 -18.77 12.08 11.34
C ARG A 343 -19.65 10.97 10.76
N THR A 344 -19.38 10.54 9.53
CA THR A 344 -20.12 9.44 8.89
C THR A 344 -19.84 8.13 9.62
N PHE A 345 -18.60 7.86 9.99
CA PHE A 345 -18.21 6.71 10.82
C PHE A 345 -18.96 6.71 12.17
N LEU A 346 -18.87 7.82 12.93
CA LEU A 346 -19.51 7.92 14.25
C LEU A 346 -21.04 7.79 14.21
N ARG A 347 -21.67 8.23 13.11
CA ARG A 347 -23.12 8.03 12.90
C ARG A 347 -23.47 6.58 12.60
N LEU A 348 -22.69 5.90 11.79
CA LEU A 348 -22.92 4.51 11.41
C LEU A 348 -22.81 3.56 12.59
N PHE A 349 -21.86 3.82 13.48
CA PHE A 349 -21.62 2.97 14.66
C PHE A 349 -22.32 3.46 15.93
N GLY A 350 -23.33 4.34 15.80
CA GLY A 350 -24.20 4.74 16.91
C GLY A 350 -23.54 5.65 17.95
N CYS A 351 -22.32 6.11 17.74
CA CYS A 351 -21.60 6.97 18.69
C CYS A 351 -22.17 8.39 18.78
N ILE A 352 -23.00 8.82 17.81
CA ILE A 352 -23.65 10.14 17.79
C ILE A 352 -25.09 9.97 17.32
N HIS A 353 -26.07 10.15 18.23
CA HIS A 353 -27.46 10.33 17.90
C HIS A 353 -27.69 11.76 17.40
N THR A 354 -27.42 12.03 16.13
CA THR A 354 -27.89 13.26 15.49
C THR A 354 -29.12 12.91 14.67
N LYS A 355 -30.29 13.43 15.10
CA LYS A 355 -31.49 13.50 14.25
C LYS A 355 -31.07 14.05 12.90
N LEU A 356 -31.28 13.29 11.83
CA LEU A 356 -31.17 13.80 10.47
C LEU A 356 -32.08 15.03 10.37
N PRO A 357 -31.64 16.17 9.82
CA PRO A 357 -32.60 17.16 9.37
C PRO A 357 -33.41 16.46 8.26
N GLU A 358 -34.64 16.17 8.56
CA GLU A 358 -35.66 15.76 7.63
C GLU A 358 -35.67 16.81 6.53
N LYS A 359 -35.13 16.50 5.36
CA LYS A 359 -35.34 17.32 4.18
C LYS A 359 -36.83 17.22 3.93
N SER A 360 -37.56 18.26 4.37
CA SER A 360 -38.94 18.47 3.98
C SER A 360 -38.97 18.41 2.46
N TYR A 361 -39.46 17.32 1.92
CA TYR A 361 -40.01 17.24 0.58
C TYR A 361 -41.28 18.11 0.60
N ILE A 362 -41.10 19.44 0.54
CA ILE A 362 -42.17 20.33 0.16
C ILE A 362 -42.45 19.97 -1.28
N SER A 363 -43.56 19.27 -1.41
CA SER A 363 -44.17 18.81 -2.64
C SER A 363 -44.32 20.00 -3.61
N ARG A 364 -43.67 19.91 -4.76
CA ARG A 364 -43.92 20.79 -5.91
C ARG A 364 -45.27 20.51 -6.60
N HIS A 365 -46.20 19.85 -5.93
CA HIS A 365 -47.52 19.49 -6.49
C HIS A 365 -48.65 20.44 -6.12
N SER A 366 -48.42 21.57 -5.43
CA SER A 366 -49.51 22.50 -5.06
C SER A 366 -49.54 23.82 -5.84
N LEU A 367 -48.74 23.96 -6.93
CA LEU A 367 -48.69 25.18 -7.72
C LEU A 367 -49.21 25.03 -9.18
N GLU A 368 -49.67 23.86 -9.57
CA GLU A 368 -50.27 23.68 -10.90
C GLU A 368 -51.83 23.64 -10.96
N SER A 369 -52.48 23.81 -9.82
CA SER A 369 -53.96 23.80 -9.79
C SER A 369 -54.62 25.17 -9.62
N SER A 370 -53.90 26.28 -9.77
CA SER A 370 -54.48 27.64 -9.60
C SER A 370 -54.41 28.52 -10.85
N THR A 371 -54.24 27.92 -12.04
CA THR A 371 -54.28 28.72 -13.29
C THR A 371 -55.18 28.07 -14.35
N ARG A 372 -56.38 27.62 -13.93
CA ARG A 372 -57.53 27.35 -14.83
C ARG A 372 -58.82 27.70 -14.09
N MET A 373 -59.16 28.95 -14.10
CA MET A 373 -60.52 29.54 -14.14
C MET A 373 -60.41 30.91 -14.75
#